data_0827f7b014f556e61b6c4a90bec545e5
#
_entry.id   0827f7b014f556e61b6c4a90bec545e5
#
_cell.length_a   1.000
_cell.length_b   1.000
_cell.length_c   1.000
_cell.angle_alpha   90.00
_cell.angle_beta   90.00
_cell.angle_gamma   90.00
#
_symmetry.space_group_name_H-M   'P 1'
#
loop_
_entity.id
_entity.type
_entity.pdbx_description
1 polymer ?
#
loop_
_entity_poly.entity_id
_entity_poly.type
_entity_poly.pdbx_seq_one_letter_code
_entity_poly.pdbx_strand_id
1 'polypeptide(L)'
;MVKYFKFLFVGLAALTVGSVSAQVEEDAFFDDLGEISTEIPSNMPTSGPKEGLEPIEMPNPRADDIFWQQVVYRTIDLREKMNYPLYYPEEAQDNRQSFFSLIFRLIQDGKINVYEYLDSREIFTDEHITSFKDIIDKFEIIHEIKADSLTNDSVIVVEESDVPNRDIIKYYMKEVWYFDKITSTFNTRIIAFCPIMVKETDLGIQKFPLFWVPFETLRPYLAQQEILISDKNNGARPSMDDIFIKRRFSSYIYKVSNVYNRNLLEYNTDAEDVRKEQARVKSLLLNFENDLWEY
;
A
#
# COMPACT_ATOMS: atom_id res chain seq x y z
N MET A 1 23.86 30.95 -76.53
CA MET A 1 23.43 30.14 -77.67
C MET A 1 21.97 29.74 -77.43
N VAL A 2 21.12 30.22 -78.23
CA VAL A 2 19.66 30.14 -78.35
C VAL A 2 19.24 28.70 -78.56
N LYS A 3 18.15 28.24 -77.97
CA LYS A 3 17.12 27.50 -78.72
C LYS A 3 15.82 27.37 -77.95
N TYR A 4 14.82 27.92 -78.54
CA TYR A 4 13.39 27.83 -78.36
C TYR A 4 12.86 26.41 -78.36
N PHE A 5 11.79 26.12 -77.61
CA PHE A 5 10.79 25.18 -78.03
C PHE A 5 9.42 25.47 -77.43
N LYS A 6 8.60 25.90 -78.27
CA LYS A 6 7.18 25.87 -78.62
C LYS A 6 6.16 25.39 -77.61
N PHE A 7 5.20 26.25 -77.44
CA PHE A 7 3.80 26.05 -77.03
C PHE A 7 3.10 24.83 -77.67
N LEU A 8 2.39 24.08 -76.88
CA LEU A 8 1.22 23.36 -77.40
C LEU A 8 0.04 23.57 -76.37
N PHE A 9 -0.93 24.32 -76.89
CA PHE A 9 -2.25 24.45 -76.26
C PHE A 9 -3.03 23.16 -76.54
N VAL A 10 -3.53 22.49 -75.48
CA VAL A 10 -4.59 21.50 -75.60
C VAL A 10 -5.64 21.75 -74.59
N GLY A 11 -6.79 21.90 -75.13
CA GLY A 11 -8.14 22.13 -74.67
C GLY A 11 -8.52 21.89 -73.21
N LEU A 12 -9.11 22.92 -72.67
CA LEU A 12 -9.87 22.93 -71.44
C LEU A 12 -11.22 22.20 -71.66
N ALA A 13 -11.33 20.96 -71.23
CA ALA A 13 -12.63 20.33 -71.02
C ALA A 13 -13.03 20.51 -69.58
N ALA A 14 -13.90 21.47 -69.33
CA ALA A 14 -14.56 21.65 -68.05
C ALA A 14 -15.50 20.46 -67.78
N LEU A 15 -15.02 19.50 -67.02
CA LEU A 15 -15.87 18.53 -66.35
C LEU A 15 -16.32 19.19 -65.03
N THR A 16 -17.57 19.71 -65.04
CA THR A 16 -18.31 20.04 -63.86
C THR A 16 -18.59 18.75 -63.10
N VAL A 17 -17.70 18.40 -62.16
CA VAL A 17 -18.04 17.42 -61.15
C VAL A 17 -19.01 18.11 -60.22
N GLY A 18 -20.28 17.78 -60.33
CA GLY A 18 -21.30 18.11 -59.38
C GLY A 18 -20.85 17.52 -58.04
N SER A 19 -20.53 18.41 -57.09
CA SER A 19 -20.43 18.03 -55.71
C SER A 19 -21.81 17.62 -55.22
N VAL A 20 -22.10 16.33 -55.30
CA VAL A 20 -23.15 15.76 -54.48
C VAL A 20 -22.57 15.82 -53.07
N SER A 21 -22.87 16.88 -52.35
CA SER A 21 -22.80 16.90 -50.88
C SER A 21 -23.85 15.90 -50.42
N ALA A 22 -23.43 14.67 -50.20
CA ALA A 22 -24.15 13.79 -49.33
C ALA A 22 -24.02 14.48 -47.95
N GLN A 23 -24.94 15.33 -47.60
CA GLN A 23 -25.29 15.56 -46.23
C GLN A 23 -25.74 14.21 -45.70
N VAL A 24 -24.81 13.48 -45.09
CA VAL A 24 -25.18 12.41 -44.19
C VAL A 24 -26.01 13.13 -43.14
N GLU A 25 -27.28 12.78 -43.08
CA GLU A 25 -28.12 13.13 -41.94
C GLU A 25 -27.56 12.42 -40.72
N GLU A 26 -26.47 12.96 -40.16
CA GLU A 26 -25.90 12.50 -38.87
C GLU A 26 -26.88 12.77 -37.72
N ASP A 27 -27.79 13.68 -37.90
CA ASP A 27 -28.71 14.07 -36.83
C ASP A 27 -29.88 13.10 -36.64
N ALA A 28 -30.23 12.27 -37.64
CA ALA A 28 -31.36 11.35 -37.55
C ALA A 28 -30.99 9.98 -36.89
N PHE A 29 -29.71 9.64 -36.80
CA PHE A 29 -29.29 8.38 -36.18
C PHE A 29 -29.18 8.51 -34.67
N PHE A 30 -28.93 9.71 -34.14
CA PHE A 30 -28.80 9.94 -32.70
C PHE A 30 -30.12 10.32 -32.02
N ASP A 31 -31.10 10.81 -32.74
CA ASP A 31 -32.42 11.16 -32.19
C ASP A 31 -33.29 9.94 -31.83
N ASP A 32 -32.98 8.75 -32.40
CA ASP A 32 -33.70 7.50 -32.08
C ASP A 32 -33.01 6.63 -31.03
N LEU A 33 -31.83 7.01 -30.56
CA LEU A 33 -31.26 6.52 -29.33
C LEU A 33 -31.97 7.28 -28.21
N GLY A 34 -33.12 6.74 -27.80
CA GLY A 34 -33.84 7.25 -26.63
C GLY A 34 -32.86 7.58 -25.51
N GLU A 35 -33.15 8.67 -24.77
CA GLU A 35 -32.28 9.15 -23.68
C GLU A 35 -31.62 7.97 -22.97
N ILE A 36 -30.33 7.74 -23.27
CA ILE A 36 -29.53 6.75 -22.55
C ILE A 36 -29.57 7.25 -21.12
N SER A 37 -30.41 6.62 -20.30
CA SER A 37 -30.46 6.95 -18.89
C SER A 37 -29.04 6.80 -18.34
N THR A 38 -28.44 7.91 -17.99
CA THR A 38 -27.13 7.96 -17.34
C THR A 38 -27.19 7.40 -15.90
N GLU A 39 -28.40 6.97 -15.48
CA GLU A 39 -28.57 6.32 -14.20
C GLU A 39 -27.95 4.90 -14.27
N ILE A 40 -26.85 4.75 -13.58
CA ILE A 40 -26.22 3.43 -13.36
C ILE A 40 -27.26 2.57 -12.64
N PRO A 41 -27.63 1.38 -13.19
CA PRO A 41 -28.56 0.50 -12.50
C PRO A 41 -28.11 0.27 -11.05
N SER A 42 -29.02 0.37 -10.10
CA SER A 42 -28.74 0.26 -8.66
C SER A 42 -28.14 -1.09 -8.24
N ASN A 43 -28.18 -2.07 -9.13
CA ASN A 43 -27.60 -3.40 -8.94
C ASN A 43 -26.19 -3.56 -9.59
N MET A 44 -25.70 -2.53 -10.28
CA MET A 44 -24.30 -2.57 -10.73
C MET A 44 -23.37 -2.20 -9.59
N PRO A 45 -22.28 -2.96 -9.41
CA PRO A 45 -21.27 -2.59 -8.43
C PRO A 45 -20.66 -1.24 -8.84
N THR A 46 -20.98 -0.21 -8.08
CA THR A 46 -20.38 1.12 -8.27
C THR A 46 -18.94 1.10 -7.81
N SER A 47 -18.08 1.84 -8.53
CA SER A 47 -16.68 2.03 -8.15
C SER A 47 -16.48 3.07 -7.04
N GLY A 48 -17.54 3.45 -6.35
CA GLY A 48 -17.48 4.41 -5.25
C GLY A 48 -16.78 3.84 -4.00
N PRO A 49 -16.29 4.71 -3.10
CA PRO A 49 -15.69 4.28 -1.85
C PRO A 49 -16.72 3.48 -1.05
N LYS A 50 -16.26 2.39 -0.46
CA LYS A 50 -17.06 1.62 0.49
C LYS A 50 -17.05 2.34 1.85
N GLU A 51 -17.81 3.42 1.94
CA GLU A 51 -17.97 4.12 3.20
C GLU A 51 -18.68 3.23 4.23
N GLY A 52 -18.21 3.26 5.47
CA GLY A 52 -18.84 2.57 6.57
C GLY A 52 -18.50 1.09 6.72
N LEU A 53 -17.49 0.57 6.00
CA LEU A 53 -16.97 -0.76 6.27
C LEU A 53 -16.18 -0.75 7.59
N GLU A 54 -16.60 -1.60 8.51
CA GLU A 54 -15.89 -1.86 9.75
C GLU A 54 -14.89 -3.01 9.57
N PRO A 55 -13.72 -2.95 10.24
CA PRO A 55 -12.77 -4.04 10.22
C PRO A 55 -13.38 -5.28 10.89
N ILE A 56 -13.02 -6.46 10.38
CA ILE A 56 -13.44 -7.74 10.98
C ILE A 56 -12.92 -7.83 12.41
N GLU A 57 -13.79 -8.14 13.36
CA GLU A 57 -13.39 -8.35 14.75
C GLU A 57 -12.35 -9.49 14.84
N MET A 58 -11.27 -9.22 15.55
CA MET A 58 -10.26 -10.23 15.84
C MET A 58 -10.45 -10.78 17.25
N PRO A 59 -10.22 -12.11 17.45
CA PRO A 59 -10.23 -12.69 18.77
C PRO A 59 -9.26 -11.94 19.70
N ASN A 60 -9.74 -11.61 20.90
CA ASN A 60 -8.90 -10.97 21.92
C ASN A 60 -8.87 -11.88 23.16
N PRO A 61 -7.99 -12.90 23.17
CA PRO A 61 -7.88 -13.83 24.28
C PRO A 61 -7.36 -13.11 25.53
N ARG A 62 -7.74 -13.60 26.70
CA ARG A 62 -7.19 -13.13 27.97
C ARG A 62 -5.74 -13.61 28.09
N ALA A 63 -4.91 -12.85 28.80
CA ALA A 63 -3.51 -13.22 29.01
C ALA A 63 -3.35 -14.61 29.67
N ASP A 64 -4.25 -14.99 30.56
CA ASP A 64 -4.24 -16.30 31.24
C ASP A 64 -4.62 -17.49 30.32
N ASP A 65 -5.29 -17.20 29.20
CA ASP A 65 -5.72 -18.21 28.24
C ASP A 65 -4.63 -18.49 27.18
N ILE A 66 -3.61 -17.63 27.11
CA ILE A 66 -2.46 -17.81 26.22
C ILE A 66 -1.46 -18.74 26.88
N PHE A 67 -1.40 -19.97 26.38
CA PHE A 67 -0.46 -20.97 26.88
C PHE A 67 0.97 -20.75 26.34
N TRP A 68 1.06 -20.32 25.11
CA TRP A 68 2.33 -20.10 24.43
C TRP A 68 2.23 -18.88 23.53
N GLN A 69 3.30 -18.09 23.49
CA GLN A 69 3.40 -16.96 22.56
C GLN A 69 4.83 -16.74 22.13
N GLN A 70 5.01 -16.28 20.92
CA GLN A 70 6.30 -15.86 20.39
C GLN A 70 6.16 -14.63 19.51
N VAL A 71 7.04 -13.65 19.71
CA VAL A 71 7.10 -12.46 18.86
C VAL A 71 8.00 -12.76 17.67
N VAL A 72 7.47 -12.52 16.49
CA VAL A 72 8.16 -12.75 15.21
C VAL A 72 8.16 -11.43 14.44
N TYR A 73 9.31 -11.11 13.88
CA TYR A 73 9.49 -9.93 13.06
C TYR A 73 9.73 -10.35 11.61
N ARG A 74 8.96 -9.77 10.73
CA ARG A 74 9.00 -10.08 9.30
C ARG A 74 9.33 -8.82 8.50
N THR A 75 9.93 -9.03 7.34
CA THR A 75 10.11 -7.98 6.34
C THR A 75 9.16 -8.27 5.17
N ILE A 76 8.38 -7.28 4.79
CA ILE A 76 7.58 -7.26 3.57
C ILE A 76 8.37 -6.45 2.55
N ASP A 77 8.75 -7.06 1.44
CA ASP A 77 9.43 -6.37 0.32
C ASP A 77 8.39 -6.03 -0.75
N LEU A 78 8.17 -4.75 -1.01
CA LEU A 78 7.15 -4.27 -1.95
C LEU A 78 7.49 -4.56 -3.42
N ARG A 79 8.73 -4.95 -3.72
CA ARG A 79 9.15 -5.36 -5.07
C ARG A 79 8.68 -6.76 -5.44
N GLU A 80 8.17 -7.52 -4.48
CA GLU A 80 7.57 -8.81 -4.76
C GLU A 80 6.18 -8.63 -5.35
N LYS A 81 5.88 -9.35 -6.43
CA LYS A 81 4.61 -9.22 -7.18
C LYS A 81 3.37 -9.35 -6.29
N MET A 82 3.42 -10.19 -5.27
CA MET A 82 2.31 -10.40 -4.35
C MET A 82 2.01 -9.15 -3.50
N ASN A 83 3.01 -8.29 -3.31
CA ASN A 83 2.93 -7.07 -2.49
C ASN A 83 2.65 -5.80 -3.31
N TYR A 84 2.57 -5.88 -4.65
CA TYR A 84 2.26 -4.73 -5.50
C TYR A 84 0.99 -3.97 -5.10
N PRO A 85 -0.10 -4.62 -4.65
CA PRO A 85 -1.28 -3.91 -4.20
C PRO A 85 -1.07 -2.98 -2.99
N LEU A 86 0.01 -3.16 -2.24
CA LEU A 86 0.39 -2.29 -1.12
C LEU A 86 1.24 -1.09 -1.59
N TYR A 87 1.92 -1.23 -2.74
CA TYR A 87 2.78 -0.19 -3.30
C TYR A 87 2.03 0.72 -4.27
N TYR A 88 1.20 0.14 -5.15
CA TYR A 88 0.47 0.89 -6.18
C TYR A 88 -0.95 1.28 -5.74
N PRO A 89 -1.43 2.45 -6.19
CA PRO A 89 -0.77 3.44 -7.05
C PRO A 89 0.26 4.28 -6.28
N GLU A 90 1.30 4.76 -6.98
CA GLU A 90 2.31 5.65 -6.39
C GLU A 90 1.71 6.99 -5.99
N GLU A 91 0.79 7.51 -6.81
CA GLU A 91 -0.02 8.70 -6.54
C GLU A 91 -1.48 8.28 -6.34
N ALA A 92 -2.19 8.92 -5.45
CA ALA A 92 -3.57 8.57 -5.16
C ALA A 92 -4.46 8.77 -6.39
N GLN A 93 -5.20 7.73 -6.78
CA GLN A 93 -6.11 7.73 -7.93
C GLN A 93 -7.41 7.02 -7.58
N ASP A 94 -8.56 7.58 -8.00
CA ASP A 94 -9.87 6.93 -7.89
C ASP A 94 -10.14 6.34 -6.49
N ASN A 95 -9.86 7.08 -5.43
CA ASN A 95 -9.99 6.64 -4.05
C ASN A 95 -9.06 5.46 -3.66
N ARG A 96 -8.06 5.16 -4.48
CA ARG A 96 -7.02 4.19 -4.18
C ARG A 96 -5.71 4.89 -3.92
N GLN A 97 -5.00 4.43 -2.92
CA GLN A 97 -3.69 4.96 -2.53
C GLN A 97 -2.80 3.84 -2.02
N SER A 98 -1.49 4.06 -2.05
CA SER A 98 -0.53 3.10 -1.50
C SER A 98 -0.68 3.00 0.02
N PHE A 99 -0.17 1.91 0.59
CA PHE A 99 -0.19 1.72 2.05
C PHE A 99 0.58 2.82 2.77
N PHE A 100 1.70 3.29 2.21
CA PHE A 100 2.46 4.37 2.81
C PHE A 100 1.74 5.73 2.71
N SER A 101 1.16 6.07 1.55
CA SER A 101 0.40 7.32 1.38
C SER A 101 -0.76 7.39 2.36
N LEU A 102 -1.46 6.27 2.59
CA LEU A 102 -2.53 6.21 3.57
C LEU A 102 -2.02 6.52 4.98
N ILE A 103 -0.96 5.83 5.42
CA ILE A 103 -0.36 6.05 6.74
C ILE A 103 0.10 7.51 6.88
N PHE A 104 0.82 8.01 5.88
CA PHE A 104 1.37 9.36 5.91
C PHE A 104 0.29 10.44 6.02
N ARG A 105 -0.80 10.29 5.26
CA ARG A 105 -1.97 11.19 5.33
C ARG A 105 -2.64 11.14 6.71
N LEU A 106 -2.80 9.94 7.27
CA LEU A 106 -3.41 9.80 8.60
C LEU A 106 -2.57 10.44 9.70
N ILE A 107 -1.23 10.43 9.57
CA ILE A 107 -0.32 11.11 10.50
C ILE A 107 -0.44 12.63 10.30
N GLN A 108 -0.43 13.11 9.07
CA GLN A 108 -0.60 14.52 8.73
C GLN A 108 -1.93 15.08 9.27
N ASP A 109 -3.01 14.31 9.18
CA ASP A 109 -4.34 14.66 9.70
C ASP A 109 -4.43 14.51 11.25
N GLY A 110 -3.39 14.01 11.91
CA GLY A 110 -3.40 13.75 13.34
C GLY A 110 -4.39 12.66 13.79
N LYS A 111 -4.80 11.76 12.87
CA LYS A 111 -5.78 10.70 13.15
C LYS A 111 -5.18 9.48 13.84
N ILE A 112 -3.87 9.28 13.68
CA ILE A 112 -3.14 8.16 14.26
C ILE A 112 -1.86 8.64 14.93
N ASN A 113 -1.48 7.98 16.02
CA ASN A 113 -0.21 8.19 16.68
C ASN A 113 0.82 7.19 16.15
N VAL A 114 2.03 7.67 15.96
CA VAL A 114 3.18 6.87 15.56
C VAL A 114 4.28 6.97 16.60
N TYR A 115 5.09 5.93 16.68
CA TYR A 115 6.09 5.80 17.73
C TYR A 115 7.49 5.75 17.15
N GLU A 116 8.45 6.27 17.86
CA GLU A 116 9.82 6.33 17.43
C GLU A 116 10.39 4.91 17.21
N TYR A 117 11.19 4.77 16.14
CA TYR A 117 11.97 3.57 15.91
C TYR A 117 13.21 3.58 16.78
N LEU A 118 13.27 2.66 17.75
CA LEU A 118 14.44 2.40 18.60
C LEU A 118 15.02 1.03 18.24
N ASP A 119 16.32 0.95 17.95
CA ASP A 119 16.95 -0.26 17.44
C ASP A 119 16.81 -1.49 18.35
N SER A 120 16.73 -1.26 19.65
CA SER A 120 16.73 -2.36 20.64
C SER A 120 15.38 -2.62 21.28
N ARG A 121 14.42 -1.71 21.16
CA ARG A 121 13.14 -1.78 21.85
C ARG A 121 12.03 -1.19 21.00
N GLU A 122 10.89 -1.85 20.96
CA GLU A 122 9.66 -1.27 20.44
C GLU A 122 8.78 -0.89 21.64
N ILE A 123 8.75 0.41 21.93
CA ILE A 123 7.99 0.97 23.06
C ILE A 123 6.85 1.80 22.49
N PHE A 124 5.62 1.43 22.83
CA PHE A 124 4.40 2.12 22.40
C PHE A 124 3.78 2.87 23.58
N THR A 125 4.52 3.81 24.13
CA THR A 125 4.07 4.69 25.23
C THR A 125 3.99 6.14 24.76
N ASP A 126 3.21 6.94 25.45
CA ASP A 126 3.00 8.35 25.08
C ASP A 126 4.30 9.17 25.05
N GLU A 127 5.33 8.75 25.80
CA GLU A 127 6.64 9.39 25.82
C GLU A 127 7.43 9.24 24.51
N HIS A 128 7.09 8.23 23.71
CA HIS A 128 7.78 7.89 22.46
C HIS A 128 6.94 8.19 21.21
N ILE A 129 5.88 8.98 21.36
CA ILE A 129 5.10 9.45 20.22
C ILE A 129 5.96 10.43 19.41
N THR A 130 6.07 10.15 18.13
CA THR A 130 6.78 11.02 17.18
C THR A 130 5.79 11.99 16.54
N SER A 131 6.10 13.28 16.54
CA SER A 131 5.26 14.27 15.88
C SER A 131 5.47 14.23 14.36
N PHE A 132 4.47 14.69 13.62
CA PHE A 132 4.57 14.79 12.15
C PHE A 132 5.74 15.68 11.72
N LYS A 133 5.97 16.77 12.46
CA LYS A 133 7.10 17.67 12.22
C LYS A 133 8.44 16.96 12.36
N ASP A 134 8.61 16.15 13.41
CA ASP A 134 9.87 15.42 13.65
C ASP A 134 10.16 14.42 12.54
N ILE A 135 9.09 13.81 11.97
CA ILE A 135 9.22 12.92 10.81
C ILE A 135 9.72 13.68 9.59
N ILE A 136 9.12 14.82 9.29
CA ILE A 136 9.49 15.65 8.14
C ILE A 136 10.92 16.13 8.27
N ASP A 137 11.29 16.68 9.43
CA ASP A 137 12.63 17.22 9.69
C ASP A 137 13.70 16.10 9.67
N LYS A 138 13.39 14.93 10.25
CA LYS A 138 14.33 13.80 10.31
C LYS A 138 14.63 13.18 8.95
N PHE A 139 13.64 13.17 8.06
CA PHE A 139 13.76 12.51 6.75
C PHE A 139 13.86 13.49 5.58
N GLU A 140 13.95 14.80 5.89
CA GLU A 140 14.13 15.88 4.89
C GLU A 140 13.03 15.86 3.81
N ILE A 141 11.76 15.65 4.24
CA ILE A 141 10.62 15.60 3.33
C ILE A 141 10.25 17.03 2.90
N ILE A 142 10.03 17.23 1.61
CA ILE A 142 9.60 18.52 1.06
C ILE A 142 8.21 18.86 1.60
N HIS A 143 8.03 20.06 2.14
CA HIS A 143 6.77 20.48 2.74
C HIS A 143 6.52 21.97 2.54
N GLU A 144 5.26 22.37 2.60
CA GLU A 144 4.84 23.76 2.64
C GLU A 144 4.26 24.10 4.01
N ILE A 145 4.51 25.33 4.46
CA ILE A 145 3.89 25.84 5.68
C ILE A 145 2.72 26.72 5.27
N LYS A 146 1.50 26.26 5.54
CA LYS A 146 0.27 27.02 5.27
C LYS A 146 -0.28 27.55 6.59
N ALA A 147 -0.70 28.84 6.59
CA ALA A 147 -1.42 29.41 7.73
C ALA A 147 -2.87 28.90 7.71
N ASP A 148 -3.32 28.33 8.81
CA ASP A 148 -4.73 27.98 8.95
C ASP A 148 -5.55 29.27 9.11
N SER A 149 -6.53 29.41 8.22
CA SER A 149 -7.41 30.62 8.17
C SER A 149 -8.27 30.77 9.42
N LEU A 150 -8.48 29.71 10.19
CA LEU A 150 -9.37 29.69 11.35
C LEU A 150 -8.63 29.92 12.67
N THR A 151 -7.47 29.31 12.83
CA THR A 151 -6.71 29.32 14.11
C THR A 151 -5.52 30.27 14.07
N ASN A 152 -5.12 30.75 12.89
CA ASN A 152 -3.91 31.53 12.64
C ASN A 152 -2.61 30.78 13.02
N ASP A 153 -2.70 29.44 13.19
CA ASP A 153 -1.56 28.58 13.41
C ASP A 153 -0.94 28.15 12.08
N SER A 154 0.34 27.86 12.09
CA SER A 154 1.04 27.32 10.90
C SER A 154 0.89 25.80 10.86
N VAL A 155 0.26 25.31 9.80
CA VAL A 155 0.11 23.88 9.55
C VAL A 155 1.10 23.45 8.47
N ILE A 156 1.83 22.39 8.76
CA ILE A 156 2.72 21.77 7.77
C ILE A 156 1.90 20.87 6.87
N VAL A 157 1.97 21.13 5.56
CA VAL A 157 1.27 20.35 4.54
C VAL A 157 2.30 19.78 3.57
N VAL A 158 2.23 18.48 3.34
CA VAL A 158 3.00 17.80 2.30
C VAL A 158 2.04 17.52 1.15
N GLU A 159 2.41 17.94 -0.05
CA GLU A 159 1.62 17.63 -1.25
C GLU A 159 1.75 16.15 -1.60
N GLU A 160 0.75 15.58 -2.28
CA GLU A 160 0.73 14.15 -2.64
C GLU A 160 1.93 13.74 -3.51
N SER A 161 2.42 14.67 -4.36
CA SER A 161 3.60 14.48 -5.19
C SER A 161 4.91 14.37 -4.40
N ASP A 162 4.95 14.99 -3.21
CA ASP A 162 6.15 15.09 -2.39
C ASP A 162 6.23 13.99 -1.32
N VAL A 163 5.17 13.19 -1.21
CA VAL A 163 5.18 12.00 -0.33
C VAL A 163 6.20 10.99 -0.87
N PRO A 164 7.19 10.56 -0.06
CA PRO A 164 8.29 9.71 -0.53
C PRO A 164 7.88 8.23 -0.72
N ASN A 165 6.78 7.99 -1.44
CA ASN A 165 6.29 6.65 -1.73
C ASN A 165 7.31 5.77 -2.44
N ARG A 166 8.06 6.35 -3.38
CA ARG A 166 9.04 5.63 -4.20
C ARG A 166 10.21 5.11 -3.40
N ASP A 167 10.56 5.80 -2.33
CA ASP A 167 11.69 5.46 -1.47
C ASP A 167 11.31 4.39 -0.43
N ILE A 168 10.01 4.19 -0.19
CA ILE A 168 9.53 3.18 0.73
C ILE A 168 9.36 1.85 0.00
N ILE A 169 10.37 1.01 0.10
CA ILE A 169 10.42 -0.27 -0.62
C ILE A 169 10.11 -1.46 0.30
N LYS A 170 10.24 -1.29 1.62
CA LYS A 170 10.09 -2.37 2.59
C LYS A 170 9.32 -1.92 3.82
N TYR A 171 8.72 -2.90 4.50
CA TYR A 171 8.14 -2.72 5.83
C TYR A 171 8.71 -3.78 6.78
N TYR A 172 9.05 -3.36 7.99
CA TYR A 172 9.12 -4.31 9.10
C TYR A 172 7.71 -4.48 9.66
N MET A 173 7.38 -5.71 9.97
CA MET A 173 6.11 -6.09 10.57
C MET A 173 6.40 -6.88 11.84
N LYS A 174 5.87 -6.44 12.97
CA LYS A 174 5.90 -7.13 14.24
C LYS A 174 4.60 -7.91 14.41
N GLU A 175 4.69 -9.19 14.63
CA GLU A 175 3.54 -10.06 14.87
C GLU A 175 3.77 -10.94 16.10
N VAL A 176 2.69 -11.34 16.75
CA VAL A 176 2.70 -12.30 17.84
C VAL A 176 1.97 -13.55 17.39
N TRP A 177 2.63 -14.68 17.56
CA TRP A 177 2.07 -15.99 17.37
C TRP A 177 1.70 -16.52 18.75
N TYR A 178 0.48 -17.00 18.93
CA TYR A 178 0.02 -17.49 20.22
C TYR A 178 -0.94 -18.64 20.08
N PHE A 179 -0.96 -19.48 21.11
CA PHE A 179 -1.93 -20.56 21.26
C PHE A 179 -2.92 -20.21 22.35
N ASP A 180 -4.20 -20.20 21.97
CA ASP A 180 -5.33 -19.99 22.87
C ASP A 180 -5.86 -21.32 23.39
N LYS A 181 -5.85 -21.50 24.71
CA LYS A 181 -6.33 -22.73 25.38
C LYS A 181 -7.84 -22.93 25.22
N ILE A 182 -8.62 -21.85 25.22
CA ILE A 182 -10.08 -21.94 25.22
C ILE A 182 -10.58 -22.40 23.87
N THR A 183 -10.06 -21.80 22.80
CA THR A 183 -10.45 -22.16 21.43
C THR A 183 -9.63 -23.32 20.89
N SER A 184 -8.54 -23.70 21.57
CA SER A 184 -7.58 -24.70 21.11
C SER A 184 -7.06 -24.36 19.70
N THR A 185 -6.84 -23.09 19.40
CA THR A 185 -6.40 -22.63 18.10
C THR A 185 -5.07 -21.91 18.17
N PHE A 186 -4.27 -22.10 17.13
CA PHE A 186 -3.04 -21.37 16.91
C PHE A 186 -3.34 -20.13 16.05
N ASN A 187 -3.06 -18.96 16.58
CA ASN A 187 -3.41 -17.71 15.95
C ASN A 187 -2.20 -16.78 15.81
N THR A 188 -2.29 -15.86 14.84
CA THR A 188 -1.28 -14.83 14.63
C THR A 188 -1.95 -13.46 14.68
N ARG A 189 -1.33 -12.52 15.39
CA ARG A 189 -1.80 -11.14 15.46
C ARG A 189 -0.71 -10.17 15.04
N ILE A 190 -1.01 -9.33 14.07
CA ILE A 190 -0.12 -8.24 13.66
C ILE A 190 -0.23 -7.15 14.73
N ILE A 191 0.92 -6.67 15.21
CA ILE A 191 1.00 -5.64 16.23
C ILE A 191 1.28 -4.28 15.62
N ALA A 192 2.32 -4.17 14.79
CA ALA A 192 2.74 -2.90 14.24
C ALA A 192 3.50 -3.06 12.93
N PHE A 193 3.51 -1.98 12.14
CA PHE A 193 4.33 -1.84 10.94
C PHE A 193 5.34 -0.72 11.11
N CYS A 194 6.50 -0.86 10.47
CA CYS A 194 7.49 0.19 10.37
C CYS A 194 7.91 0.32 8.90
N PRO A 195 7.56 1.43 8.22
CA PRO A 195 8.06 1.72 6.88
C PRO A 195 9.57 1.89 6.89
N ILE A 196 10.24 1.40 5.85
CA ILE A 196 11.68 1.53 5.68
C ILE A 196 11.94 2.31 4.41
N MET A 197 12.53 3.47 4.56
CA MET A 197 13.03 4.26 3.46
C MET A 197 14.39 3.72 3.01
N VAL A 198 14.55 3.55 1.70
CA VAL A 198 15.79 3.09 1.10
C VAL A 198 16.34 4.21 0.26
N LYS A 199 17.47 4.79 0.69
CA LYS A 199 18.17 5.83 -0.05
C LYS A 199 19.51 5.29 -0.55
N GLU A 200 19.86 5.65 -1.78
CA GLU A 200 21.19 5.43 -2.31
C GLU A 200 22.08 6.61 -1.90
N THR A 201 23.11 6.34 -1.14
CA THR A 201 24.08 7.30 -0.66
C THR A 201 25.46 6.97 -1.23
N ASP A 202 26.43 7.88 -1.12
CA ASP A 202 27.82 7.67 -1.54
C ASP A 202 28.47 6.42 -0.90
N LEU A 203 27.94 5.98 0.24
CA LEU A 203 28.36 4.78 0.96
C LEU A 203 27.60 3.51 0.54
N GLY A 204 26.70 3.60 -0.44
CA GLY A 204 25.83 2.52 -0.91
C GLY A 204 24.39 2.64 -0.45
N ILE A 205 23.64 1.56 -0.62
CA ILE A 205 22.22 1.50 -0.29
C ILE A 205 22.04 1.44 1.23
N GLN A 206 21.46 2.48 1.79
CA GLN A 206 21.15 2.57 3.22
C GLN A 206 19.65 2.41 3.47
N LYS A 207 19.32 1.81 4.61
CA LYS A 207 17.94 1.57 5.05
C LYS A 207 17.67 2.40 6.29
N PHE A 208 16.63 3.21 6.23
CA PHE A 208 16.20 4.08 7.31
C PHE A 208 14.80 3.66 7.77
N PRO A 209 14.67 2.89 8.86
CA PRO A 209 13.37 2.68 9.49
C PRO A 209 12.81 4.01 9.99
N LEU A 210 11.55 4.30 9.66
CA LEU A 210 10.98 5.61 9.93
C LEU A 210 10.39 5.68 11.36
N PHE A 211 9.32 4.97 11.56
CA PHE A 211 8.54 4.96 12.80
C PHE A 211 7.69 3.68 12.89
N TRP A 212 7.24 3.35 14.09
CA TRP A 212 6.29 2.26 14.29
C TRP A 212 4.85 2.78 14.29
N VAL A 213 3.98 2.08 13.59
CA VAL A 213 2.53 2.33 13.55
C VAL A 213 1.79 1.12 14.08
N PRO A 214 1.01 1.21 15.15
CA PRO A 214 0.19 0.11 15.62
C PRO A 214 -0.85 -0.29 14.58
N PHE A 215 -1.00 -1.58 14.32
CA PHE A 215 -1.92 -2.07 13.30
C PHE A 215 -3.38 -1.81 13.64
N GLU A 216 -3.75 -1.97 14.92
CA GLU A 216 -5.13 -1.77 15.37
C GLU A 216 -5.66 -0.36 15.10
N THR A 217 -4.80 0.66 15.21
CA THR A 217 -5.19 2.05 14.92
C THR A 217 -5.39 2.32 13.44
N LEU A 218 -4.74 1.51 12.58
CA LEU A 218 -4.85 1.61 11.12
C LEU A 218 -6.11 0.91 10.58
N ARG A 219 -6.56 -0.17 11.23
CA ARG A 219 -7.59 -1.07 10.72
C ARG A 219 -8.88 -0.39 10.24
N PRO A 220 -9.46 0.58 10.99
CA PRO A 220 -10.68 1.27 10.53
C PRO A 220 -10.50 1.97 9.18
N TYR A 221 -9.31 2.52 8.92
CA TYR A 221 -8.99 3.20 7.67
C TYR A 221 -8.64 2.22 6.56
N LEU A 222 -7.93 1.13 6.89
CA LEU A 222 -7.59 0.06 5.95
C LEU A 222 -8.82 -0.68 5.44
N ALA A 223 -9.85 -0.84 6.27
CA ALA A 223 -11.11 -1.49 5.89
C ALA A 223 -11.87 -0.68 4.81
N GLN A 224 -11.75 0.64 4.84
CA GLN A 224 -12.38 1.54 3.88
C GLN A 224 -11.60 1.68 2.58
N GLN A 225 -10.30 1.32 2.59
CA GLN A 225 -9.41 1.45 1.44
C GLN A 225 -9.53 0.24 0.52
N GLU A 226 -10.03 0.45 -0.70
CA GLU A 226 -10.09 -0.60 -1.73
C GLU A 226 -8.72 -0.79 -2.40
N ILE A 227 -8.46 -2.02 -2.79
CA ILE A 227 -7.26 -2.39 -3.54
C ILE A 227 -7.61 -3.31 -4.71
N LEU A 228 -6.77 -3.24 -5.74
CA LEU A 228 -6.81 -4.14 -6.89
C LEU A 228 -5.79 -5.27 -6.70
N ILE A 229 -6.30 -6.50 -6.60
CA ILE A 229 -5.43 -7.69 -6.53
C ILE A 229 -5.19 -8.29 -7.91
N SER A 230 -6.09 -8.09 -8.87
CA SER A 230 -6.01 -8.72 -10.19
C SER A 230 -6.42 -7.77 -11.30
N ASP A 231 -5.59 -7.70 -12.33
CA ASP A 231 -5.88 -6.95 -13.56
C ASP A 231 -7.01 -7.56 -14.39
N LYS A 232 -7.37 -8.83 -14.12
CA LYS A 232 -8.34 -9.60 -14.93
C LYS A 232 -9.73 -9.67 -14.29
N ASN A 233 -9.87 -9.36 -13.03
CA ASN A 233 -11.15 -9.45 -12.31
C ASN A 233 -11.33 -8.29 -11.34
N ASN A 234 -12.10 -7.30 -11.76
CA ASN A 234 -12.44 -6.13 -10.96
C ASN A 234 -13.69 -6.34 -10.10
N GLY A 235 -14.34 -7.52 -10.18
CA GLY A 235 -15.52 -7.84 -9.35
C GLY A 235 -15.19 -8.11 -7.89
N ALA A 236 -13.99 -8.62 -7.61
CA ALA A 236 -13.51 -8.81 -6.24
C ALA A 236 -12.74 -7.56 -5.81
N ARG A 237 -13.33 -6.78 -4.92
CA ARG A 237 -12.72 -5.56 -4.36
C ARG A 237 -12.44 -5.77 -2.87
N PRO A 238 -11.33 -6.44 -2.53
CA PRO A 238 -10.94 -6.60 -1.14
C PRO A 238 -10.48 -5.25 -0.58
N SER A 239 -10.63 -5.10 0.72
CA SER A 239 -10.04 -3.97 1.43
C SER A 239 -8.54 -4.22 1.68
N MET A 240 -7.81 -3.16 2.01
CA MET A 240 -6.42 -3.29 2.40
C MET A 240 -6.26 -4.08 3.72
N ASP A 241 -7.23 -3.98 4.65
CA ASP A 241 -7.30 -4.81 5.87
C ASP A 241 -7.38 -6.30 5.53
N ASP A 242 -8.16 -6.67 4.50
CA ASP A 242 -8.30 -8.06 4.03
C ASP A 242 -6.97 -8.70 3.60
N ILE A 243 -6.03 -7.92 3.02
CA ILE A 243 -4.70 -8.44 2.66
C ILE A 243 -3.97 -8.92 3.90
N PHE A 244 -3.99 -8.11 4.95
CA PHE A 244 -3.26 -8.42 6.18
C PHE A 244 -3.93 -9.54 6.97
N ILE A 245 -5.25 -9.48 7.13
CA ILE A 245 -6.01 -10.51 7.88
C ILE A 245 -5.97 -11.86 7.17
N LYS A 246 -6.15 -11.89 5.85
CA LYS A 246 -6.10 -13.12 5.03
C LYS A 246 -4.66 -13.52 4.66
N ARG A 247 -3.66 -12.79 5.15
CA ARG A 247 -2.23 -13.00 4.91
C ARG A 247 -1.87 -13.16 3.43
N ARG A 248 -2.47 -12.33 2.57
CA ARG A 248 -2.24 -12.32 1.13
C ARG A 248 -1.05 -11.42 0.76
N PHE A 249 0.05 -11.58 1.44
CA PHE A 249 1.30 -10.88 1.17
C PHE A 249 2.49 -11.81 1.32
N SER A 250 3.56 -11.51 0.63
CA SER A 250 4.84 -12.21 0.76
C SER A 250 5.72 -11.51 1.79
N SER A 251 6.35 -12.29 2.65
CA SER A 251 7.25 -11.77 3.68
C SER A 251 8.23 -12.84 4.14
N TYR A 252 9.37 -12.40 4.67
CA TYR A 252 10.37 -13.29 5.28
C TYR A 252 10.69 -12.87 6.71
N ILE A 253 11.01 -13.84 7.54
CA ILE A 253 11.36 -13.63 8.95
C ILE A 253 12.80 -13.10 9.00
N TYR A 254 13.02 -11.96 9.69
CA TYR A 254 14.36 -11.44 9.89
C TYR A 254 14.82 -11.48 11.35
N LYS A 255 13.87 -11.60 12.29
CA LYS A 255 14.14 -11.67 13.71
C LYS A 255 13.04 -12.46 14.42
N VAL A 256 13.39 -13.20 15.43
CA VAL A 256 12.47 -13.82 16.39
C VAL A 256 12.90 -13.36 17.77
N SER A 257 11.94 -13.15 18.67
CA SER A 257 12.28 -12.78 20.04
C SER A 257 13.21 -13.82 20.67
N ASN A 258 14.37 -13.39 21.04
CA ASN A 258 15.38 -14.21 21.68
C ASN A 258 16.03 -13.43 22.84
N VAL A 259 16.69 -14.14 23.75
CA VAL A 259 17.30 -13.57 24.94
C VAL A 259 18.32 -12.48 24.62
N TYR A 260 18.99 -12.60 23.50
CA TYR A 260 20.05 -11.67 23.07
C TYR A 260 19.53 -10.51 22.21
N ASN A 261 18.25 -10.52 21.87
CA ASN A 261 17.61 -9.54 20.97
C ASN A 261 18.31 -9.38 19.61
N ARG A 262 18.92 -10.45 19.09
CA ARG A 262 19.69 -10.44 17.84
C ARG A 262 18.83 -10.75 16.63
N ASN A 263 19.15 -10.10 15.51
CA ASN A 263 18.59 -10.40 14.21
C ASN A 263 19.26 -11.65 13.61
N LEU A 264 18.58 -12.31 12.68
CA LEU A 264 19.12 -13.49 11.99
C LEU A 264 20.43 -13.20 11.23
N LEU A 265 20.58 -11.96 10.74
CA LEU A 265 21.78 -11.49 10.03
C LEU A 265 23.00 -11.28 10.96
N GLU A 266 22.78 -11.08 12.26
CA GLU A 266 23.86 -10.78 13.20
C GLU A 266 24.67 -12.00 13.59
N TYR A 267 24.07 -13.19 13.52
CA TYR A 267 24.74 -14.44 13.87
C TYR A 267 24.94 -15.39 12.68
N ASN A 268 24.42 -15.06 11.49
CA ASN A 268 24.65 -15.78 10.26
C ASN A 268 25.36 -14.86 9.27
N THR A 269 26.56 -15.24 8.87
CA THR A 269 27.41 -14.45 7.96
C THR A 269 27.00 -14.61 6.50
N ASP A 270 26.49 -15.79 6.13
CA ASP A 270 26.15 -16.12 4.76
C ASP A 270 24.64 -16.02 4.50
N ALA A 271 24.28 -15.53 3.32
CA ALA A 271 22.89 -15.42 2.89
C ALA A 271 22.18 -16.79 2.83
N GLU A 272 22.94 -17.87 2.59
CA GLU A 272 22.40 -19.23 2.57
C GLU A 272 22.04 -19.70 3.98
N ASP A 273 22.90 -19.43 4.96
CA ASP A 273 22.65 -19.78 6.35
C ASP A 273 21.49 -18.99 6.94
N VAL A 274 21.34 -17.72 6.55
CA VAL A 274 20.15 -16.93 6.90
C VAL A 274 18.87 -17.56 6.35
N ARG A 275 18.87 -18.03 5.12
CA ARG A 275 17.71 -18.74 4.51
C ARG A 275 17.41 -20.06 5.21
N LYS A 276 18.43 -20.83 5.55
CA LYS A 276 18.28 -22.10 6.32
C LYS A 276 17.67 -21.82 7.69
N GLU A 277 18.14 -20.79 8.36
CA GLU A 277 17.62 -20.41 9.67
C GLU A 277 16.19 -19.88 9.61
N GLN A 278 15.87 -19.08 8.60
CA GLN A 278 14.47 -18.66 8.32
C GLN A 278 13.56 -19.88 8.10
N ALA A 279 14.02 -20.83 7.30
CA ALA A 279 13.28 -22.08 7.04
C ALA A 279 13.13 -22.91 8.32
N ARG A 280 14.19 -22.99 9.15
CA ARG A 280 14.16 -23.68 10.43
C ARG A 280 13.14 -23.07 11.40
N VAL A 281 13.14 -21.74 11.54
CA VAL A 281 12.18 -21.03 12.39
C VAL A 281 10.74 -21.25 11.89
N LYS A 282 10.53 -21.14 10.59
CA LYS A 282 9.22 -21.41 9.99
C LYS A 282 8.76 -22.85 10.24
N SER A 283 9.66 -23.82 10.10
CA SER A 283 9.35 -25.23 10.36
C SER A 283 9.07 -25.50 11.84
N LEU A 284 9.78 -24.85 12.76
CA LEU A 284 9.50 -24.96 14.19
C LEU A 284 8.10 -24.46 14.55
N LEU A 285 7.69 -23.31 13.98
CA LEU A 285 6.35 -22.77 14.19
C LEU A 285 5.27 -23.71 13.64
N LEU A 286 5.48 -24.25 12.42
CA LEU A 286 4.54 -25.19 11.80
C LEU A 286 4.49 -26.53 12.52
N ASN A 287 5.64 -27.05 12.98
CA ASN A 287 5.68 -28.29 13.73
C ASN A 287 5.00 -28.13 15.09
N PHE A 288 5.20 -27.00 15.76
CA PHE A 288 4.50 -26.71 17.01
C PHE A 288 2.99 -26.67 16.80
N GLU A 289 2.50 -26.07 15.71
CA GLU A 289 1.08 -26.11 15.36
C GLU A 289 0.59 -27.55 15.13
N ASN A 290 1.33 -28.36 14.37
CA ASN A 290 0.97 -29.77 14.11
C ASN A 290 0.96 -30.60 15.39
N ASP A 291 1.97 -30.47 16.25
CA ASP A 291 2.08 -31.21 17.51
C ASP A 291 0.89 -30.94 18.45
N LEU A 292 0.27 -29.76 18.35
CA LEU A 292 -0.94 -29.42 19.12
C LEU A 292 -2.20 -30.17 18.65
N TRP A 293 -2.22 -30.65 17.40
CA TRP A 293 -3.34 -31.40 16.84
C TRP A 293 -3.22 -32.92 17.01
N GLU A 294 -2.05 -33.42 17.43
CA GLU A 294 -1.85 -34.87 17.63
C GLU A 294 -2.29 -35.40 19.01
N TYR A 295 -2.79 -34.52 19.91
CA TYR A 295 -3.26 -34.90 21.25
C TYR A 295 -4.77 -34.84 21.38
#